data_80615c00d5133d77a62bd27e5ffeee48
#
_entry.id   80615c00d5133d77a62bd27e5ffeee48
#
_cell.length_a   1.000
_cell.length_b   1.000
_cell.length_c   1.000
_cell.angle_alpha   90.00
_cell.angle_beta   90.00
_cell.angle_gamma   90.00
#
_symmetry.space_group_name_H-M   'P 1'
#
loop_
_entity.id
_entity.type
_entity.pdbx_description
1 polymer ?
#
loop_
_entity_poly.entity_id
_entity_poly.type
_entity_poly.pdbx_seq_one_letter_code
_entity_poly.pdbx_strand_id
1 'polypeptide(L)'
;MKQYKGKVLKAMMMLLAVSFALAGTSTLSSCSSDDEPYFTVSEDDDPRILNTDLADSKIDRKTNYKLEIKVTPVHYTTVTWLLDGTQIYEGTTIDQTLPVGNHELKIVATTTKGKSTSRTLNVTVTPAADDPALGTNAIELWVAPGAETTIHKCKNLGTVTKVMVGGKEVAFEVLEEGTALKLTAPTGLENGDYDITLVDGEGNQFPGGIIKVTTEPRPSMENTIWEGEFAVTWGTPFDALKDTFLSKVK
;
A
#
# COMPACT_ATOMS: atom_id res chain seq x y z
N MET A 1 46.51 45.27 -28.49
CA MET A 1 45.38 44.40 -28.10
C MET A 1 44.33 45.05 -27.17
N LYS A 2 44.53 46.19 -26.56
CA LYS A 2 43.55 46.88 -25.66
C LYS A 2 42.42 47.64 -26.39
N GLN A 3 42.61 48.07 -27.64
CA GLN A 3 41.57 48.84 -28.37
C GLN A 3 40.46 48.00 -29.00
N TYR A 4 40.69 46.70 -29.24
CA TYR A 4 39.66 45.80 -29.84
C TYR A 4 38.58 45.41 -28.84
N LYS A 5 38.94 45.20 -27.56
CA LYS A 5 37.97 44.81 -26.51
C LYS A 5 36.93 45.91 -26.22
N GLY A 6 37.31 47.20 -26.34
CA GLY A 6 36.37 48.29 -26.10
C GLY A 6 35.34 48.52 -27.21
N LYS A 7 35.68 48.18 -28.46
CA LYS A 7 34.76 48.32 -29.61
C LYS A 7 33.75 47.16 -29.64
N VAL A 8 34.16 45.94 -29.28
CA VAL A 8 33.26 44.76 -29.19
C VAL A 8 32.29 44.91 -28.01
N LEU A 9 32.75 45.46 -26.87
CA LEU A 9 31.89 45.70 -25.72
C LEU A 9 30.84 46.79 -25.98
N LYS A 10 31.20 47.88 -26.70
CA LYS A 10 30.26 48.93 -27.12
C LYS A 10 29.25 48.42 -28.16
N ALA A 11 29.67 47.59 -29.11
CA ALA A 11 28.77 46.97 -30.08
C ALA A 11 27.79 45.97 -29.41
N MET A 12 28.25 45.23 -28.42
CA MET A 12 27.42 44.31 -27.65
C MET A 12 26.42 45.05 -26.73
N MET A 13 26.81 46.19 -26.13
CA MET A 13 25.89 47.02 -25.37
C MET A 13 24.85 47.71 -26.27
N MET A 14 25.21 48.12 -27.50
CA MET A 14 24.24 48.68 -28.44
C MET A 14 23.26 47.61 -28.95
N LEU A 15 23.69 46.37 -29.17
CA LEU A 15 22.82 45.28 -29.55
C LEU A 15 21.84 44.90 -28.41
N LEU A 16 22.26 44.95 -27.14
CA LEU A 16 21.41 44.75 -25.99
C LEU A 16 20.39 45.88 -25.78
N ALA A 17 20.77 47.11 -26.08
CA ALA A 17 19.87 48.27 -25.99
C ALA A 17 18.77 48.25 -27.07
N VAL A 18 19.09 47.77 -28.28
CA VAL A 18 18.14 47.67 -29.39
C VAL A 18 17.16 46.49 -29.16
N SER A 19 17.61 45.39 -28.54
CA SER A 19 16.71 44.28 -28.20
C SER A 19 15.73 44.62 -27.05
N PHE A 20 16.10 45.54 -26.15
CA PHE A 20 15.19 45.99 -25.09
C PHE A 20 14.16 47.04 -25.62
N ALA A 21 14.46 47.78 -26.68
CA ALA A 21 13.55 48.74 -27.26
C ALA A 21 12.47 48.09 -28.16
N LEU A 22 12.69 46.87 -28.67
CA LEU A 22 11.70 46.15 -29.46
C LEU A 22 10.76 45.26 -28.62
N ALA A 23 11.08 45.03 -27.34
CA ALA A 23 10.22 44.27 -26.42
C ALA A 23 9.19 45.17 -25.68
N GLY A 24 9.20 46.46 -25.91
CA GLY A 24 8.43 47.45 -25.16
C GLY A 24 7.13 47.95 -25.80
N THR A 25 6.65 47.35 -26.90
CA THR A 25 5.34 47.68 -27.45
C THR A 25 4.39 46.48 -27.42
N SER A 26 4.29 45.82 -26.27
CA SER A 26 3.03 45.17 -25.94
C SER A 26 2.08 46.32 -25.62
N THR A 27 1.27 46.70 -26.59
CA THR A 27 0.06 47.47 -26.35
C THR A 27 -0.75 46.72 -25.29
N LEU A 28 -0.69 47.22 -24.06
CA LEU A 28 -1.73 46.93 -23.08
C LEU A 28 -3.00 47.53 -23.71
N SER A 29 -3.65 46.75 -24.53
CA SER A 29 -5.04 46.99 -24.87
C SER A 29 -5.79 46.86 -23.57
N SER A 30 -5.95 47.97 -22.87
CA SER A 30 -6.93 48.13 -21.82
C SER A 30 -8.27 47.89 -22.49
N CYS A 31 -8.79 46.70 -22.39
CA CYS A 31 -10.20 46.42 -22.63
C CYS A 31 -11.00 47.22 -21.60
N SER A 32 -11.37 48.44 -21.95
CA SER A 32 -12.48 49.12 -21.35
C SER A 32 -13.70 48.72 -22.13
N SER A 33 -14.40 47.71 -21.67
CA SER A 33 -15.80 47.49 -21.99
C SER A 33 -16.38 46.56 -20.96
N ASP A 34 -17.56 46.84 -20.56
CA ASP A 34 -18.41 46.26 -19.55
C ASP A 34 -18.83 44.77 -19.81
N ASP A 35 -18.04 44.05 -20.57
CA ASP A 35 -18.14 42.59 -20.68
C ASP A 35 -17.16 41.98 -19.68
N GLU A 36 -17.62 41.71 -18.47
CA GLU A 36 -16.96 40.72 -17.63
C GLU A 36 -16.75 39.48 -18.49
N PRO A 37 -15.52 38.94 -18.62
CA PRO A 37 -15.33 37.72 -19.33
C PRO A 37 -16.13 36.65 -18.56
N TYR A 38 -17.32 36.34 -19.04
CA TYR A 38 -17.99 35.14 -18.64
C TYR A 38 -17.08 33.99 -19.01
N PHE A 39 -16.34 33.48 -18.04
CA PHE A 39 -15.70 32.19 -18.16
C PHE A 39 -16.80 31.15 -18.22
N THR A 40 -17.42 31.01 -19.38
CA THR A 40 -18.36 29.93 -19.61
C THR A 40 -17.56 28.66 -19.73
N VAL A 41 -17.63 27.87 -18.70
CA VAL A 41 -17.12 26.50 -18.70
C VAL A 41 -17.80 25.74 -19.82
N SER A 42 -17.03 25.24 -20.79
CA SER A 42 -17.54 24.56 -21.97
C SER A 42 -17.21 23.08 -21.97
N GLU A 43 -17.88 22.30 -22.83
CA GLU A 43 -17.59 20.88 -23.04
C GLU A 43 -16.20 20.64 -23.68
N ASP A 44 -15.61 21.67 -24.29
CA ASP A 44 -14.30 21.62 -24.93
C ASP A 44 -13.16 21.90 -23.94
N ASP A 45 -13.45 22.29 -22.72
CA ASP A 45 -12.44 22.51 -21.69
C ASP A 45 -11.81 21.21 -21.22
N ASP A 46 -10.53 21.27 -20.86
CA ASP A 46 -9.86 20.13 -20.25
C ASP A 46 -10.37 19.88 -18.81
N PRO A 47 -10.65 18.64 -18.43
CA PRO A 47 -11.14 18.33 -17.11
C PRO A 47 -10.05 18.58 -16.06
N ARG A 48 -10.46 19.09 -14.90
CA ARG A 48 -9.58 19.30 -13.74
C ARG A 48 -10.24 18.74 -12.49
N ILE A 49 -9.44 18.08 -11.67
CA ILE A 49 -9.79 17.70 -10.30
C ILE A 49 -9.32 18.84 -9.39
N LEU A 50 -10.25 19.47 -8.70
CA LEU A 50 -10.01 20.70 -7.93
C LEU A 50 -9.60 20.43 -6.48
N ASN A 51 -9.70 19.21 -6.01
CA ASN A 51 -9.24 18.84 -4.68
C ASN A 51 -7.72 19.01 -4.57
N THR A 52 -7.27 19.78 -3.59
CA THR A 52 -5.84 20.03 -3.31
C THR A 52 -5.29 19.25 -2.13
N ASP A 53 -6.17 18.63 -1.37
CA ASP A 53 -5.92 17.92 -0.11
C ASP A 53 -6.06 16.41 -0.20
N LEU A 54 -6.02 15.86 -1.43
CA LEU A 54 -6.04 14.42 -1.65
C LEU A 54 -4.78 13.79 -1.08
N ALA A 55 -4.95 12.82 -0.18
CA ALA A 55 -3.87 12.13 0.50
C ALA A 55 -4.16 10.63 0.63
N ASP A 56 -3.09 9.85 0.76
CA ASP A 56 -3.17 8.44 1.11
C ASP A 56 -3.93 8.26 2.43
N SER A 57 -4.63 7.15 2.56
CA SER A 57 -5.49 6.90 3.71
C SER A 57 -5.36 5.48 4.25
N LYS A 58 -5.67 5.33 5.53
CA LYS A 58 -5.77 4.03 6.19
C LYS A 58 -7.12 3.95 6.90
N ILE A 59 -7.89 2.92 6.56
CA ILE A 59 -9.22 2.69 7.13
C ILE A 59 -9.36 1.25 7.64
N ASP A 60 -10.33 1.02 8.49
CA ASP A 60 -10.80 -0.30 8.87
C ASP A 60 -11.78 -0.83 7.82
N ARG A 61 -11.76 -2.14 7.54
CA ARG A 61 -12.63 -2.80 6.55
C ARG A 61 -14.14 -2.51 6.73
N LYS A 62 -14.58 -2.34 7.97
CA LYS A 62 -15.98 -2.06 8.29
C LYS A 62 -16.36 -0.59 8.17
N THR A 63 -15.37 0.26 7.91
CA THR A 63 -15.56 1.69 7.70
C THR A 63 -15.67 1.98 6.21
N ASN A 64 -16.70 2.70 5.80
CA ASN A 64 -16.82 3.15 4.42
C ASN A 64 -15.70 4.13 4.08
N TYR A 65 -15.07 3.92 2.94
CA TYR A 65 -14.23 4.93 2.31
C TYR A 65 -15.14 6.03 1.74
N LYS A 66 -14.97 7.25 2.24
CA LYS A 66 -15.78 8.41 1.84
C LYS A 66 -14.88 9.50 1.30
N LEU A 67 -15.13 9.91 0.07
CA LEU A 67 -14.43 11.01 -0.56
C LEU A 67 -15.32 11.69 -1.59
N GLU A 68 -15.31 13.02 -1.59
CA GLU A 68 -15.98 13.84 -2.61
C GLU A 68 -14.94 14.48 -3.52
N ILE A 69 -15.13 14.35 -4.82
CA ILE A 69 -14.27 14.94 -5.85
C ILE A 69 -14.99 16.12 -6.50
N LYS A 70 -14.33 17.25 -6.49
CA LYS A 70 -14.77 18.46 -7.19
C LYS A 70 -14.08 18.52 -8.53
N VAL A 71 -14.86 18.64 -9.60
CA VAL A 71 -14.36 18.68 -10.99
C VAL A 71 -14.85 19.91 -11.73
N THR A 72 -14.13 20.31 -12.75
CA THR A 72 -14.57 21.29 -13.75
C THR A 72 -14.17 20.78 -15.14
N PRO A 73 -15.04 20.94 -16.17
CA PRO A 73 -16.41 21.42 -16.22
C PRO A 73 -17.43 20.45 -15.58
N VAL A 74 -18.18 20.88 -14.59
CA VAL A 74 -19.04 20.01 -13.78
C VAL A 74 -20.07 19.25 -14.62
N HIS A 75 -20.77 19.96 -15.53
CA HIS A 75 -21.88 19.37 -16.29
C HIS A 75 -21.43 18.47 -17.45
N TYR A 76 -20.15 18.49 -17.77
CA TYR A 76 -19.59 17.74 -18.91
C TYR A 76 -18.59 16.66 -18.47
N THR A 77 -18.40 16.47 -17.15
CA THR A 77 -17.39 15.56 -16.63
C THR A 77 -18.00 14.44 -15.79
N THR A 78 -17.68 13.21 -16.15
CA THR A 78 -17.95 12.01 -15.36
C THR A 78 -16.71 11.64 -14.55
N VAL A 79 -16.88 11.24 -13.31
CA VAL A 79 -15.82 10.75 -12.43
C VAL A 79 -15.96 9.25 -12.27
N THR A 80 -14.91 8.52 -12.62
CA THR A 80 -14.81 7.05 -12.50
C THR A 80 -13.73 6.68 -11.48
N TRP A 81 -14.05 5.73 -10.62
CA TRP A 81 -13.16 5.24 -9.56
C TRP A 81 -12.71 3.82 -9.89
N LEU A 82 -11.40 3.64 -9.94
CA LEU A 82 -10.78 2.33 -10.18
C LEU A 82 -9.96 1.93 -8.96
N LEU A 83 -10.21 0.73 -8.45
CA LEU A 83 -9.40 0.08 -7.41
C LEU A 83 -8.55 -0.99 -8.09
N ASP A 84 -7.23 -0.85 -7.98
CA ASP A 84 -6.27 -1.76 -8.63
C ASP A 84 -6.56 -1.96 -10.14
N GLY A 85 -6.98 -0.87 -10.80
CA GLY A 85 -7.31 -0.87 -12.23
C GLY A 85 -8.73 -1.34 -12.56
N THR A 86 -9.50 -1.87 -11.61
CA THR A 86 -10.90 -2.30 -11.81
C THR A 86 -11.87 -1.20 -11.40
N GLN A 87 -12.83 -0.85 -12.25
CA GLN A 87 -13.85 0.14 -11.91
C GLN A 87 -14.74 -0.38 -10.79
N ILE A 88 -14.86 0.41 -9.72
CA ILE A 88 -15.70 0.10 -8.55
C ILE A 88 -16.86 1.06 -8.38
N TYR A 89 -16.78 2.28 -8.92
CA TYR A 89 -17.82 3.30 -8.76
C TYR A 89 -17.75 4.34 -9.87
N GLU A 90 -18.89 5.01 -10.12
CA GLU A 90 -19.03 6.18 -10.99
C GLU A 90 -19.84 7.26 -10.29
N GLY A 91 -19.34 8.46 -10.25
CA GLY A 91 -19.95 9.61 -9.58
C GLY A 91 -18.90 10.45 -8.84
N THR A 92 -19.29 11.63 -8.38
CA THR A 92 -18.37 12.57 -7.70
C THR A 92 -18.12 12.22 -6.23
N THR A 93 -18.97 11.40 -5.61
CA THR A 93 -18.85 11.06 -4.18
C THR A 93 -18.92 9.55 -4.02
N ILE A 94 -17.83 8.94 -3.54
CA ILE A 94 -17.80 7.53 -3.16
C ILE A 94 -18.12 7.40 -1.67
N ASP A 95 -18.93 6.39 -1.30
CA ASP A 95 -19.25 6.02 0.08
C ASP A 95 -19.52 4.51 0.13
N GLN A 96 -18.47 3.71 0.21
CA GLN A 96 -18.58 2.24 0.26
C GLN A 96 -17.41 1.60 0.98
N THR A 97 -17.59 0.35 1.44
CA THR A 97 -16.49 -0.46 1.97
C THR A 97 -15.54 -0.88 0.85
N LEU A 98 -14.27 -1.06 1.20
CA LEU A 98 -13.24 -1.59 0.31
C LEU A 98 -12.69 -2.90 0.86
N PRO A 99 -12.17 -3.79 0.00
CA PRO A 99 -11.56 -5.06 0.43
C PRO A 99 -10.31 -4.80 1.29
N VAL A 100 -9.96 -5.78 2.13
CA VAL A 100 -8.74 -5.72 2.95
C VAL A 100 -7.51 -5.79 2.06
N GLY A 101 -6.53 -4.91 2.31
CA GLY A 101 -5.28 -4.88 1.56
C GLY A 101 -4.71 -3.47 1.38
N ASN A 102 -3.65 -3.41 0.60
CA ASN A 102 -3.09 -2.15 0.11
C ASN A 102 -3.53 -1.98 -1.35
N HIS A 103 -4.22 -0.91 -1.63
CA HIS A 103 -4.86 -0.68 -2.90
C HIS A 103 -4.40 0.63 -3.54
N GLU A 104 -4.28 0.63 -4.86
CA GLU A 104 -4.19 1.83 -5.67
C GLU A 104 -5.60 2.28 -6.05
N LEU A 105 -6.02 3.43 -5.54
CA LEU A 105 -7.29 4.05 -5.90
C LEU A 105 -7.05 5.16 -6.93
N LYS A 106 -7.42 4.91 -8.17
CA LYS A 106 -7.31 5.87 -9.27
C LYS A 106 -8.66 6.54 -9.55
N ILE A 107 -8.66 7.86 -9.51
CA ILE A 107 -9.80 8.71 -9.79
C ILE A 107 -9.60 9.32 -11.17
N VAL A 108 -10.52 9.06 -12.09
CA VAL A 108 -10.44 9.54 -13.47
C VAL A 108 -11.63 10.44 -13.75
N ALA A 109 -11.37 11.70 -14.11
CA ALA A 109 -12.37 12.65 -14.57
C ALA A 109 -12.32 12.71 -16.10
N THR A 110 -13.43 12.40 -16.78
CA THR A 110 -13.51 12.35 -18.25
C THR A 110 -14.65 13.21 -18.73
N THR A 111 -14.39 14.09 -19.69
CA THR A 111 -15.42 14.93 -20.31
C THR A 111 -16.21 14.18 -21.36
N THR A 112 -17.38 14.72 -21.75
CA THR A 112 -18.19 14.22 -22.88
C THR A 112 -17.43 14.13 -24.21
N LYS A 113 -16.36 14.93 -24.37
CA LYS A 113 -15.46 14.90 -25.53
C LYS A 113 -14.30 13.90 -25.40
N GLY A 114 -14.28 13.11 -24.31
CA GLY A 114 -13.26 12.08 -24.09
C GLY A 114 -11.91 12.60 -23.58
N LYS A 115 -11.79 13.88 -23.24
CA LYS A 115 -10.60 14.39 -22.57
C LYS A 115 -10.61 13.91 -21.11
N SER A 116 -9.46 13.52 -20.56
CA SER A 116 -9.39 12.98 -19.21
C SER A 116 -8.22 13.51 -18.40
N THR A 117 -8.40 13.54 -17.09
CA THR A 117 -7.35 13.74 -16.08
C THR A 117 -7.52 12.76 -14.95
N SER A 118 -6.47 12.46 -14.20
CA SER A 118 -6.56 11.52 -13.08
C SER A 118 -5.74 11.93 -11.87
N ARG A 119 -6.10 11.34 -10.72
CA ARG A 119 -5.33 11.33 -9.47
C ARG A 119 -5.27 9.91 -8.96
N THR A 120 -4.16 9.55 -8.34
CA THR A 120 -3.94 8.24 -7.71
C THR A 120 -3.63 8.44 -6.24
N LEU A 121 -4.24 7.61 -5.40
CA LEU A 121 -4.07 7.58 -3.95
C LEU A 121 -3.79 6.13 -3.52
N ASN A 122 -3.03 5.93 -2.45
CA ASN A 122 -2.90 4.64 -1.82
C ASN A 122 -3.90 4.55 -0.66
N VAL A 123 -4.69 3.47 -0.66
CA VAL A 123 -5.66 3.20 0.41
C VAL A 123 -5.28 1.88 1.07
N THR A 124 -4.90 1.94 2.34
CA THR A 124 -4.67 0.75 3.16
C THR A 124 -5.94 0.41 3.92
N VAL A 125 -6.52 -0.75 3.65
CA VAL A 125 -7.69 -1.27 4.37
C VAL A 125 -7.23 -2.36 5.32
N THR A 126 -7.36 -2.14 6.63
CA THR A 126 -6.96 -3.10 7.65
C THR A 126 -8.10 -4.03 8.01
N PRO A 127 -7.82 -5.30 8.38
CA PRO A 127 -8.82 -6.17 8.99
C PRO A 127 -9.41 -5.52 10.25
N ALA A 128 -10.68 -5.78 10.51
CA ALA A 128 -11.34 -5.39 11.74
C ALA A 128 -10.88 -6.28 12.92
N ALA A 129 -11.16 -5.85 14.14
CA ALA A 129 -10.72 -6.57 15.35
C ALA A 129 -11.32 -7.98 15.49
N ASP A 130 -12.47 -8.21 14.88
CA ASP A 130 -13.20 -9.49 14.86
C ASP A 130 -12.99 -10.30 13.57
N ASP A 131 -12.11 -9.85 12.67
CA ASP A 131 -11.71 -10.61 11.49
C ASP A 131 -10.71 -11.72 11.84
N PRO A 132 -10.63 -12.79 11.04
CA PRO A 132 -9.70 -13.87 11.26
C PRO A 132 -8.25 -13.40 11.12
N ALA A 133 -7.40 -13.91 12.02
CA ALA A 133 -5.96 -13.63 11.99
C ALA A 133 -5.17 -14.86 12.44
N LEU A 134 -4.02 -15.09 11.80
CA LEU A 134 -3.10 -16.17 12.18
C LEU A 134 -2.03 -15.67 13.16
N GLY A 135 -1.48 -16.62 13.91
CA GLY A 135 -0.27 -16.39 14.70
C GLY A 135 0.97 -16.18 13.81
N THR A 136 2.00 -15.57 14.37
CA THR A 136 3.21 -15.13 13.64
C THR A 136 4.46 -15.93 14.03
N ASN A 137 4.32 -17.13 14.58
CA ASN A 137 5.45 -17.97 14.97
C ASN A 137 6.17 -18.50 13.71
N ALA A 138 7.36 -18.00 13.44
CA ALA A 138 8.14 -18.35 12.25
C ALA A 138 8.43 -19.87 12.11
N ILE A 139 8.51 -20.60 13.24
CA ILE A 139 8.75 -22.04 13.21
C ILE A 139 7.50 -22.81 12.79
N GLU A 140 6.32 -22.39 13.25
CA GLU A 140 5.04 -22.96 12.85
C GLU A 140 4.73 -22.65 11.37
N LEU A 141 5.25 -21.53 10.87
CA LEU A 141 5.17 -21.09 9.47
C LEU A 141 6.30 -21.66 8.58
N TRP A 142 7.04 -22.67 9.03
CA TRP A 142 8.07 -23.38 8.26
C TRP A 142 7.63 -24.82 8.05
N VAL A 143 7.39 -25.22 6.81
CA VAL A 143 6.79 -26.51 6.51
C VAL A 143 7.34 -27.13 5.22
N ALA A 144 7.45 -28.45 5.16
CA ALA A 144 7.79 -29.15 3.93
C ALA A 144 6.56 -29.25 2.99
N PRO A 145 6.76 -29.29 1.66
CA PRO A 145 5.67 -29.54 0.72
C PRO A 145 4.90 -30.82 1.07
N GLY A 146 3.57 -30.73 1.16
CA GLY A 146 2.69 -31.82 1.53
C GLY A 146 2.65 -32.19 3.02
N ALA A 147 3.45 -31.55 3.86
CA ALA A 147 3.43 -31.76 5.31
C ALA A 147 2.40 -30.87 6.00
N GLU A 148 2.02 -31.29 7.20
CA GLU A 148 1.11 -30.53 8.07
C GLU A 148 1.90 -29.60 9.00
N THR A 149 1.30 -28.44 9.31
CA THR A 149 1.77 -27.56 10.38
C THR A 149 0.57 -27.03 11.16
N THR A 150 0.78 -26.74 12.44
CA THR A 150 -0.23 -26.12 13.31
C THR A 150 0.27 -24.76 13.73
N ILE A 151 -0.53 -23.73 13.44
CA ILE A 151 -0.25 -22.33 13.76
C ILE A 151 -1.10 -21.95 14.96
N HIS A 152 -0.47 -21.60 16.06
CA HIS A 152 -1.14 -21.21 17.31
C HIS A 152 -1.30 -19.69 17.41
N LYS A 153 -2.00 -19.24 18.47
CA LYS A 153 -2.28 -17.81 18.71
C LYS A 153 -3.06 -17.14 17.60
N CYS A 154 -3.88 -17.90 16.90
CA CYS A 154 -4.84 -17.41 15.94
C CYS A 154 -6.02 -16.72 16.63
N LYS A 155 -6.81 -15.99 15.86
CA LYS A 155 -8.02 -15.31 16.34
C LYS A 155 -9.15 -15.47 15.32
N ASN A 156 -10.38 -15.54 15.83
CA ASN A 156 -11.62 -15.44 15.05
C ASN A 156 -11.71 -16.41 13.85
N LEU A 157 -11.11 -17.58 13.93
CA LEU A 157 -11.08 -18.54 12.81
C LEU A 157 -12.43 -19.18 12.50
N GLY A 158 -13.45 -19.01 13.35
CA GLY A 158 -14.77 -19.65 13.18
C GLY A 158 -15.52 -19.25 11.90
N THR A 159 -15.15 -18.14 11.27
CA THR A 159 -15.75 -17.69 10.00
C THR A 159 -15.00 -18.14 8.76
N VAL A 160 -13.81 -18.73 8.93
CA VAL A 160 -12.94 -19.15 7.81
C VAL A 160 -13.53 -20.39 7.14
N THR A 161 -13.76 -20.30 5.84
CA THR A 161 -14.28 -21.39 5.01
C THR A 161 -13.23 -21.95 4.05
N LYS A 162 -12.18 -21.16 3.74
CA LYS A 162 -11.06 -21.59 2.88
C LYS A 162 -9.75 -20.98 3.36
N VAL A 163 -8.68 -21.73 3.14
CA VAL A 163 -7.30 -21.28 3.33
C VAL A 163 -6.55 -21.47 2.02
N MET A 164 -5.86 -20.42 1.59
CA MET A 164 -5.03 -20.44 0.39
C MET A 164 -3.56 -20.27 0.78
N VAL A 165 -2.67 -21.00 0.12
CA VAL A 165 -1.22 -20.86 0.26
C VAL A 165 -0.62 -20.71 -1.13
N GLY A 166 0.00 -19.57 -1.41
CA GLY A 166 0.54 -19.27 -2.74
C GLY A 166 -0.52 -19.37 -3.85
N GLY A 167 -1.74 -18.95 -3.56
CA GLY A 167 -2.88 -19.02 -4.49
C GLY A 167 -3.51 -20.39 -4.67
N LYS A 168 -3.04 -21.43 -3.96
CA LYS A 168 -3.63 -22.78 -3.99
C LYS A 168 -4.48 -23.01 -2.73
N GLU A 169 -5.70 -23.50 -2.91
CA GLU A 169 -6.55 -23.93 -1.79
C GLU A 169 -5.93 -25.15 -1.10
N VAL A 170 -5.88 -25.13 0.23
CA VAL A 170 -5.28 -26.17 1.05
C VAL A 170 -6.28 -26.74 2.05
N ALA A 171 -6.08 -28.00 2.42
CA ALA A 171 -6.84 -28.61 3.51
C ALA A 171 -6.42 -27.97 4.84
N PHE A 172 -7.41 -27.66 5.68
CA PHE A 172 -7.19 -27.09 6.99
C PHE A 172 -8.21 -27.58 8.02
N GLU A 173 -7.86 -27.44 9.28
CA GLU A 173 -8.71 -27.75 10.43
C GLU A 173 -8.54 -26.64 11.48
N VAL A 174 -9.65 -26.12 11.99
CA VAL A 174 -9.65 -25.15 13.09
C VAL A 174 -9.66 -25.90 14.40
N LEU A 175 -8.66 -25.66 15.22
CA LEU A 175 -8.44 -26.33 16.51
C LEU A 175 -8.57 -25.33 17.67
N GLU A 176 -8.59 -25.85 18.90
CA GLU A 176 -8.54 -25.07 20.14
C GLU A 176 -9.58 -23.94 20.17
N GLU A 177 -10.82 -24.27 19.81
CA GLU A 177 -11.94 -23.31 19.79
C GLU A 177 -11.67 -22.05 18.94
N GLY A 178 -10.90 -22.18 17.86
CA GLY A 178 -10.59 -21.09 16.94
C GLY A 178 -9.29 -20.34 17.21
N THR A 179 -8.45 -20.84 18.11
CA THR A 179 -7.15 -20.22 18.44
C THR A 179 -5.95 -20.90 17.81
N ALA A 180 -6.17 -22.02 17.11
CA ALA A 180 -5.15 -22.70 16.33
C ALA A 180 -5.69 -23.14 14.96
N LEU A 181 -4.83 -23.10 13.94
CA LEU A 181 -5.10 -23.55 12.58
C LEU A 181 -4.09 -24.64 12.21
N LYS A 182 -4.57 -25.83 11.94
CA LYS A 182 -3.79 -26.88 11.29
C LYS A 182 -4.01 -26.80 9.78
N LEU A 183 -2.96 -26.77 9.00
CA LEU A 183 -3.03 -26.77 7.54
C LEU A 183 -2.03 -27.73 6.93
N THR A 184 -2.32 -28.20 5.72
CA THR A 184 -1.41 -29.03 4.91
C THR A 184 -0.80 -28.15 3.83
N ALA A 185 0.53 -28.02 3.80
CA ALA A 185 1.19 -27.26 2.74
C ALA A 185 0.94 -27.90 1.37
N PRO A 186 0.68 -27.12 0.33
CA PRO A 186 0.42 -27.65 -1.00
C PRO A 186 1.65 -28.37 -1.55
N THR A 187 1.42 -29.48 -2.27
CA THR A 187 2.45 -30.13 -3.07
C THR A 187 2.66 -29.38 -4.38
N GLY A 188 3.86 -29.47 -4.97
CA GLY A 188 4.17 -28.85 -6.26
C GLY A 188 4.33 -27.33 -6.20
N LEU A 189 4.68 -26.80 -5.03
CA LEU A 189 5.33 -25.50 -4.88
C LEU A 189 6.84 -25.72 -4.80
N GLU A 190 7.61 -24.79 -5.36
CA GLU A 190 9.06 -24.75 -5.17
C GLU A 190 9.40 -24.28 -3.75
N ASN A 191 10.65 -24.45 -3.34
CA ASN A 191 11.09 -23.89 -2.05
C ASN A 191 10.99 -22.37 -2.11
N GLY A 192 10.28 -21.77 -1.16
CA GLY A 192 10.07 -20.32 -1.14
C GLY A 192 9.09 -19.85 -0.07
N ASP A 193 8.90 -18.54 -0.04
CA ASP A 193 7.97 -17.86 0.84
C ASP A 193 6.66 -17.62 0.08
N TYR A 194 5.53 -17.96 0.69
CA TYR A 194 4.20 -17.90 0.08
C TYR A 194 3.22 -17.19 1.01
N ASP A 195 2.37 -16.36 0.45
CA ASP A 195 1.29 -15.73 1.19
C ASP A 195 0.24 -16.75 1.60
N ILE A 196 -0.22 -16.64 2.85
CA ILE A 196 -1.43 -17.30 3.33
C ILE A 196 -2.57 -16.30 3.20
N THR A 197 -3.68 -16.74 2.61
CA THR A 197 -4.92 -15.98 2.56
C THR A 197 -6.04 -16.79 3.22
N LEU A 198 -6.71 -16.19 4.19
CA LEU A 198 -7.92 -16.72 4.80
C LEU A 198 -9.13 -16.17 4.06
N VAL A 199 -10.14 -17.00 3.81
CA VAL A 199 -11.37 -16.59 3.15
C VAL A 199 -12.55 -16.96 4.04
N ASP A 200 -13.44 -16.01 4.29
CA ASP A 200 -14.66 -16.25 5.07
C ASP A 200 -15.84 -16.77 4.20
N GLY A 201 -16.98 -16.99 4.83
CA GLY A 201 -18.19 -17.45 4.15
C GLY A 201 -18.81 -16.41 3.20
N GLU A 202 -18.45 -15.15 3.30
CA GLU A 202 -18.90 -14.06 2.41
C GLU A 202 -17.94 -13.87 1.23
N GLY A 203 -16.77 -14.54 1.24
CA GLY A 203 -15.74 -14.42 0.22
C GLY A 203 -14.75 -13.29 0.48
N ASN A 204 -14.79 -12.65 1.65
CA ASN A 204 -13.77 -11.69 2.04
C ASN A 204 -12.43 -12.40 2.24
N GLN A 205 -11.35 -11.75 1.81
CA GLN A 205 -10.00 -12.26 1.91
C GLN A 205 -9.21 -11.50 2.98
N PHE A 206 -8.50 -12.25 3.82
CA PHE A 206 -7.70 -11.70 4.90
C PHE A 206 -6.26 -12.20 4.80
N PRO A 207 -5.25 -11.32 4.99
CA PRO A 207 -3.87 -11.73 4.98
C PRO A 207 -3.56 -12.61 6.20
N GLY A 208 -3.10 -13.83 5.96
CA GLY A 208 -2.66 -14.77 7.00
C GLY A 208 -1.16 -14.72 7.29
N GLY A 209 -0.42 -13.82 6.64
CA GLY A 209 1.02 -13.76 6.75
C GLY A 209 1.73 -14.62 5.70
N ILE A 210 3.02 -14.86 5.91
CA ILE A 210 3.89 -15.59 4.99
C ILE A 210 4.25 -16.93 5.60
N ILE A 211 4.13 -18.02 4.83
CA ILE A 211 4.60 -19.36 5.17
C ILE A 211 5.77 -19.76 4.29
N LYS A 212 6.83 -20.29 4.89
CA LYS A 212 7.97 -20.84 4.15
C LYS A 212 7.72 -22.31 3.86
N VAL A 213 7.54 -22.62 2.58
CA VAL A 213 7.45 -24.00 2.09
C VAL A 213 8.82 -24.42 1.60
N THR A 214 9.44 -25.41 2.23
CA THR A 214 10.80 -25.81 1.89
C THR A 214 11.12 -27.24 2.31
N THR A 215 12.00 -27.89 1.57
CA THR A 215 12.57 -29.20 1.93
C THR A 215 13.73 -29.10 2.92
N GLU A 216 14.19 -27.86 3.23
CA GLU A 216 15.20 -27.65 4.24
C GLU A 216 14.67 -28.06 5.63
N PRO A 217 15.53 -28.58 6.51
CA PRO A 217 15.10 -28.95 7.85
C PRO A 217 14.55 -27.75 8.61
N ARG A 218 13.47 -27.96 9.33
CA ARG A 218 12.87 -26.94 10.20
C ARG A 218 13.90 -26.46 11.21
N PRO A 219 14.06 -25.15 11.42
CA PRO A 219 14.93 -24.65 12.46
C PRO A 219 14.54 -25.24 13.81
N SER A 220 15.49 -25.79 14.53
CA SER A 220 15.25 -26.30 15.89
C SER A 220 15.05 -25.09 16.82
N MET A 221 14.05 -25.17 17.70
CA MET A 221 13.91 -24.21 18.81
C MET A 221 14.99 -24.41 19.86
N GLU A 222 15.60 -25.61 19.85
CA GLU A 222 16.67 -25.97 20.73
C GLU A 222 18.00 -25.58 20.09
N ASN A 223 18.30 -24.32 20.12
CA ASN A 223 19.69 -23.91 20.01
C ASN A 223 20.37 -24.37 21.30
N THR A 224 21.17 -25.41 21.24
CA THR A 224 22.08 -25.73 22.35
C THR A 224 23.07 -24.55 22.47
N ILE A 225 22.71 -23.58 23.27
CA ILE A 225 23.57 -22.39 23.53
C ILE A 225 24.70 -22.72 24.46
N TRP A 226 24.61 -23.83 25.15
CA TRP A 226 25.67 -24.38 25.98
C TRP A 226 25.42 -25.86 26.31
N GLU A 227 26.44 -26.68 26.24
CA GLU A 227 26.44 -28.08 26.66
C GLU A 227 27.57 -28.29 27.69
N GLY A 228 27.24 -28.89 28.83
CA GLY A 228 28.19 -29.15 29.90
C GLY A 228 27.54 -29.28 31.27
N GLU A 229 28.37 -29.52 32.28
CA GLU A 229 27.89 -29.58 33.67
C GLU A 229 27.83 -28.18 34.28
N PHE A 230 26.69 -27.85 34.89
CA PHE A 230 26.47 -26.63 35.65
C PHE A 230 26.21 -27.01 37.12
N ALA A 231 27.21 -26.80 37.95
CA ALA A 231 27.09 -27.09 39.38
C ALA A 231 26.32 -25.95 40.08
N VAL A 232 25.12 -26.23 40.53
CA VAL A 232 24.33 -25.35 41.39
C VAL A 232 24.47 -25.82 42.83
N THR A 233 25.08 -24.99 43.67
CA THR A 233 25.09 -25.23 45.12
C THR A 233 23.94 -24.50 45.77
N TRP A 234 23.34 -25.13 46.77
CA TRP A 234 22.24 -24.52 47.52
C TRP A 234 22.66 -23.19 48.11
N GLY A 235 22.00 -22.11 47.74
CA GLY A 235 22.34 -20.75 48.20
C GLY A 235 23.14 -19.90 47.19
N THR A 236 23.43 -20.38 45.99
CA THR A 236 24.04 -19.56 44.92
C THR A 236 23.07 -18.45 44.49
N PRO A 237 23.45 -17.18 44.57
CA PRO A 237 22.59 -16.08 44.10
C PRO A 237 22.25 -16.20 42.63
N PHE A 238 21.02 -15.89 42.25
CA PHE A 238 20.54 -15.96 40.87
C PHE A 238 21.41 -15.14 39.90
N ASP A 239 21.87 -13.97 40.34
CA ASP A 239 22.73 -13.11 39.50
C ASP A 239 24.10 -13.77 39.18
N ALA A 240 24.68 -14.49 40.15
CA ALA A 240 25.91 -15.22 39.91
C ALA A 240 25.72 -16.40 38.91
N LEU A 241 24.57 -17.05 38.98
CA LEU A 241 24.18 -18.08 38.02
C LEU A 241 24.00 -17.50 36.59
N LYS A 242 23.33 -16.34 36.52
CA LYS A 242 23.12 -15.61 35.25
C LYS A 242 24.45 -15.21 34.60
N ASP A 243 25.38 -14.62 35.36
CA ASP A 243 26.68 -14.20 34.84
C ASP A 243 27.51 -15.36 34.37
N THR A 244 27.52 -16.49 35.11
CA THR A 244 28.19 -17.73 34.71
C THR A 244 27.59 -18.29 33.43
N PHE A 245 26.25 -18.30 33.30
CA PHE A 245 25.58 -18.75 32.10
C PHE A 245 25.89 -17.86 30.91
N LEU A 246 25.75 -16.52 31.03
CA LEU A 246 26.04 -15.57 29.96
C LEU A 246 27.50 -15.60 29.50
N SER A 247 28.47 -15.92 30.37
CA SER A 247 29.85 -16.07 30.01
C SER A 247 30.17 -17.30 29.13
N LYS A 248 29.24 -18.27 29.09
CA LYS A 248 29.37 -19.54 28.37
C LYS A 248 28.59 -19.54 27.04
N VAL A 249 27.68 -18.60 26.84
CA VAL A 249 26.96 -18.42 25.59
C VAL A 249 27.86 -17.68 24.61
N LYS A 250 28.14 -18.27 23.46
CA LYS A 250 28.94 -17.69 22.38
C LYS A 250 28.08 -17.07 21.33
#